data_1ea80fdc381fe351b1630621a04c0bc5
#
_entry.id   1ea80fdc381fe351b1630621a04c0bc5
#
_cell.length_a   1.000
_cell.length_b   1.000
_cell.length_c   1.000
_cell.angle_alpha   90.00
_cell.angle_beta   90.00
_cell.angle_gamma   90.00
#
_symmetry.space_group_name_H-M   'P 1'
#
loop_
_entity.id
_entity.type
_entity.pdbx_description
1 polymer ?
#
loop_
_entity_poly.entity_id
_entity_poly.type
_entity_poly.pdbx_seq_one_letter_code
_entity_poly.pdbx_strand_id
1 'polypeptide(L)'
;QLEFTMGGGGTCLTACFGPVIGSDGAGSALRRAVPAFEASSDILAAGYKEVLLPAHCSQTLDQFGLHIWPRGDHFLMGLANKDGSFTGTLYLANEGDLSFSSLNSEEKWRQFLNEHYADALPFMDGVEKASKQLYNNPLGMLGTVKVAPWRVGNRIAVIGDAAHAVVPFFGQGMNCGFEDVDCLAQELSTRWPPKDGTPQKLEQALESYSLRRKPNADAIAQMALENYVEMMRSTGDPVFRSRKAIEAALERDEELGASFRSRYAMVCYGGGRQKGAVGYLDALKLGEAQWGVVCDLAEGFSGSDAQEADAFLDRGRAARLLEERVWPLQKQLGVDLAT
;
A
#
# COMPACT_ATOMS: atom_id res chain seq x y z
N GLN A 1 22.08 9.95 -26.09
CA GLN A 1 22.89 10.88 -25.32
C GLN A 1 22.06 11.38 -24.15
N LEU A 2 22.63 11.35 -22.96
CA LEU A 2 22.04 11.90 -21.74
C LEU A 2 22.78 13.19 -21.37
N GLU A 3 22.03 14.19 -20.96
CA GLU A 3 22.54 15.45 -20.46
C GLU A 3 22.21 15.58 -18.99
N PHE A 4 23.23 15.86 -18.17
CA PHE A 4 23.09 16.07 -16.74
C PHE A 4 23.54 17.48 -16.39
N THR A 5 22.72 18.22 -15.64
CA THR A 5 23.12 19.49 -15.06
C THR A 5 23.75 19.21 -13.68
N MET A 6 25.01 19.58 -13.53
CA MET A 6 25.74 19.42 -12.27
C MET A 6 25.42 20.57 -11.29
N GLY A 7 25.46 20.29 -9.98
CA GLY A 7 25.39 21.34 -8.96
C GLY A 7 26.53 22.33 -9.16
N GLY A 8 26.21 23.57 -9.52
CA GLY A 8 27.20 24.60 -9.90
C GLY A 8 27.12 25.05 -11.37
N GLY A 9 26.13 24.55 -12.12
CA GLY A 9 25.79 25.05 -13.47
C GLY A 9 26.58 24.42 -14.63
N GLY A 10 27.39 23.40 -14.38
CA GLY A 10 28.07 22.64 -15.43
C GLY A 10 27.15 21.58 -16.05
N THR A 11 27.31 21.36 -17.38
CA THR A 11 26.62 20.29 -18.11
C THR A 11 27.57 19.14 -18.38
N CYS A 12 27.15 17.91 -18.09
CA CYS A 12 27.85 16.68 -18.45
C CYS A 12 27.04 15.93 -19.50
N LEU A 13 27.68 15.57 -20.62
CA LEU A 13 27.08 14.78 -21.69
C LEU A 13 27.60 13.35 -21.63
N THR A 14 26.71 12.36 -21.63
CA THR A 14 27.06 10.95 -21.62
C THR A 14 26.41 10.23 -22.78
N ALA A 15 27.19 9.44 -23.54
CA ALA A 15 26.66 8.52 -24.52
C ALA A 15 26.19 7.23 -23.83
N CYS A 16 24.95 6.81 -24.14
CA CYS A 16 24.39 5.57 -23.64
C CYS A 16 24.24 4.57 -24.80
N PHE A 17 24.79 3.37 -24.63
CA PHE A 17 24.78 2.30 -25.63
C PHE A 17 23.71 1.24 -25.38
N GLY A 18 22.99 1.33 -24.25
CA GLY A 18 21.90 0.44 -23.86
C GLY A 18 20.63 1.22 -23.53
N PRO A 19 19.60 0.52 -23.01
CA PRO A 19 18.41 1.17 -22.51
C PRO A 19 18.71 2.00 -21.26
N VAL A 20 17.97 3.08 -21.08
CA VAL A 20 17.96 3.89 -19.86
C VAL A 20 16.77 3.46 -19.02
N ILE A 21 17.02 2.99 -17.81
CA ILE A 21 15.97 2.61 -16.87
C ILE A 21 15.90 3.68 -15.78
N GLY A 22 14.79 4.42 -15.75
CA GLY A 22 14.52 5.44 -14.72
C GLY A 22 14.02 4.81 -13.45
N SER A 23 14.83 4.87 -12.40
CA SER A 23 14.53 4.43 -11.04
C SER A 23 14.75 5.56 -10.03
N ASP A 24 14.51 6.79 -10.46
CA ASP A 24 14.84 8.03 -9.77
C ASP A 24 13.69 8.58 -8.91
N GLY A 25 12.76 7.68 -8.51
CA GLY A 25 11.74 7.94 -7.50
C GLY A 25 10.53 8.75 -7.99
N ALA A 26 9.61 9.05 -7.09
CA ALA A 26 8.35 9.74 -7.38
C ALA A 26 8.55 11.09 -8.09
N GLY A 27 9.61 11.81 -7.78
CA GLY A 27 10.03 13.05 -8.44
C GLY A 27 10.87 12.86 -9.69
N SER A 28 10.76 11.76 -10.42
CA SER A 28 11.62 11.36 -11.54
C SER A 28 11.95 12.50 -12.52
N ALA A 29 13.23 12.81 -12.62
CA ALA A 29 13.75 13.76 -13.60
C ALA A 29 13.72 13.17 -15.00
N LEU A 30 13.99 11.87 -15.14
CA LEU A 30 13.90 11.18 -16.43
C LEU A 30 12.49 11.26 -17.00
N ARG A 31 11.47 10.98 -16.18
CA ARG A 31 10.07 11.06 -16.60
C ARG A 31 9.70 12.47 -17.10
N ARG A 32 10.12 13.51 -16.38
CA ARG A 32 9.87 14.91 -16.78
C ARG A 32 10.63 15.32 -18.05
N ALA A 33 11.81 14.75 -18.27
CA ALA A 33 12.64 15.09 -19.43
C ALA A 33 12.18 14.41 -20.74
N VAL A 34 11.31 13.41 -20.66
CA VAL A 34 10.83 12.61 -21.81
C VAL A 34 9.33 12.85 -22.02
N PRO A 35 8.93 13.73 -22.96
CA PRO A 35 7.52 14.13 -23.12
C PRO A 35 6.55 12.99 -23.49
N ALA A 36 7.09 11.86 -23.98
CA ALA A 36 6.28 10.69 -24.32
C ALA A 36 5.77 9.91 -23.09
N PHE A 37 6.24 10.23 -21.88
CA PHE A 37 5.65 9.73 -20.64
C PHE A 37 4.50 10.65 -20.21
N GLU A 38 3.28 10.17 -20.34
CA GLU A 38 2.11 10.82 -19.75
C GLU A 38 2.05 10.43 -18.26
N ALA A 39 2.16 11.41 -17.39
CA ALA A 39 2.18 11.17 -15.95
C ALA A 39 1.19 12.06 -15.22
N SER A 40 0.42 11.47 -14.31
CA SER A 40 -0.34 12.18 -13.29
C SER A 40 0.33 12.01 -11.92
N SER A 41 0.16 13.03 -11.08
CA SER A 41 0.58 13.01 -9.68
C SER A 41 -0.56 13.53 -8.84
N ASP A 42 -1.24 12.61 -8.16
CA ASP A 42 -2.38 12.93 -7.31
C ASP A 42 -1.88 13.07 -5.87
N ILE A 43 -1.66 14.31 -5.44
CA ILE A 43 -1.27 14.63 -4.06
C ILE A 43 -2.53 14.71 -3.21
N LEU A 44 -2.56 13.97 -2.11
CA LEU A 44 -3.67 14.02 -1.17
C LEU A 44 -3.70 15.38 -0.45
N ALA A 45 -4.89 15.84 -0.10
CA ALA A 45 -5.08 17.01 0.76
C ALA A 45 -4.61 16.77 2.21
N ALA A 46 -4.14 15.56 2.52
CA ALA A 46 -3.57 15.15 3.79
C ALA A 46 -2.07 14.88 3.66
N GLY A 47 -1.37 15.01 4.77
CA GLY A 47 0.04 14.67 4.93
C GLY A 47 0.25 13.81 6.18
N TYR A 48 1.50 13.71 6.61
CA TYR A 48 1.84 12.99 7.83
C TYR A 48 3.01 13.63 8.57
N LYS A 49 3.02 13.42 9.89
CA LYS A 49 4.20 13.68 10.73
C LYS A 49 4.47 12.47 11.61
N GLU A 50 5.74 12.21 11.85
CA GLU A 50 6.17 11.11 12.70
C GLU A 50 6.33 11.54 14.15
N VAL A 51 6.09 10.60 15.07
CA VAL A 51 6.32 10.72 16.51
C VAL A 51 6.85 9.39 17.03
N LEU A 52 7.87 9.41 17.87
CA LEU A 52 8.45 8.21 18.46
C LEU A 52 7.58 7.72 19.63
N LEU A 53 7.22 6.45 19.63
CA LEU A 53 6.71 5.72 20.77
C LEU A 53 7.87 4.87 21.31
N PRO A 54 8.37 5.16 22.52
CA PRO A 54 9.60 4.53 23.02
C PRO A 54 9.44 3.03 23.33
N ALA A 55 10.57 2.32 23.45
CA ALA A 55 10.61 0.85 23.52
C ALA A 55 9.82 0.23 24.70
N HIS A 56 9.60 0.97 25.78
CA HIS A 56 8.77 0.44 26.89
C HIS A 56 7.31 0.22 26.48
N CYS A 57 6.83 0.83 25.40
CA CYS A 57 5.47 0.61 24.87
C CYS A 57 5.25 -0.83 24.42
N SER A 58 6.30 -1.58 24.08
CA SER A 58 6.22 -3.00 23.73
C SER A 58 5.74 -3.92 24.89
N GLN A 59 5.67 -3.40 26.09
CA GLN A 59 5.06 -4.12 27.22
C GLN A 59 3.53 -4.13 27.16
N THR A 60 2.93 -3.24 26.38
CA THR A 60 1.48 -3.07 26.26
C THR A 60 1.00 -3.20 24.82
N LEU A 61 1.76 -2.65 23.87
CA LEU A 61 1.47 -2.74 22.45
C LEU A 61 2.10 -4.01 21.85
N ASP A 62 1.32 -4.76 21.09
CA ASP A 62 1.81 -5.94 20.39
C ASP A 62 2.84 -5.55 19.32
N GLN A 63 4.05 -6.10 19.40
CA GLN A 63 5.13 -5.85 18.44
C GLN A 63 4.85 -6.44 17.04
N PHE A 64 3.91 -7.35 16.91
CA PHE A 64 3.50 -7.96 15.63
C PHE A 64 2.22 -7.35 15.08
N GLY A 65 1.61 -6.41 15.80
CA GLY A 65 0.39 -5.71 15.43
C GLY A 65 0.63 -4.35 14.77
N LEU A 66 -0.27 -3.96 13.89
CA LEU A 66 -0.43 -2.59 13.44
C LEU A 66 -1.42 -1.89 14.36
N HIS A 67 -0.97 -0.87 15.07
CA HIS A 67 -1.82 -0.11 15.99
C HIS A 67 -2.40 1.10 15.29
N ILE A 68 -3.72 1.30 15.40
CA ILE A 68 -4.43 2.43 14.77
C ILE A 68 -5.34 3.08 15.80
N TRP A 69 -5.24 4.41 15.91
CA TRP A 69 -6.15 5.28 16.67
C TRP A 69 -6.96 6.14 15.70
N PRO A 70 -8.09 5.64 15.17
CA PRO A 70 -8.91 6.36 14.21
C PRO A 70 -9.71 7.48 14.86
N ARG A 71 -9.93 8.60 14.13
CA ARG A 71 -10.71 9.75 14.60
C ARG A 71 -11.68 10.28 13.52
N GLY A 72 -11.96 9.48 12.48
CA GLY A 72 -12.92 9.78 11.43
C GLY A 72 -12.38 10.57 10.26
N ASP A 73 -11.64 11.63 10.50
CA ASP A 73 -11.02 12.50 9.49
C ASP A 73 -9.49 12.58 9.60
N HIS A 74 -8.94 12.02 10.69
CA HIS A 74 -7.51 11.84 10.90
C HIS A 74 -7.24 10.59 11.73
N PHE A 75 -6.03 10.11 11.77
CA PHE A 75 -5.64 8.97 12.61
C PHE A 75 -4.15 8.95 12.93
N LEU A 76 -3.82 8.30 14.05
CA LEU A 76 -2.47 7.93 14.41
C LEU A 76 -2.28 6.44 14.14
N MET A 77 -1.13 6.07 13.58
CA MET A 77 -0.72 4.69 13.37
C MET A 77 0.60 4.44 14.09
N GLY A 78 0.77 3.25 14.66
CA GLY A 78 2.01 2.80 15.30
C GLY A 78 2.53 1.51 14.67
N LEU A 79 3.76 1.52 14.18
CA LEU A 79 4.47 0.36 13.64
C LEU A 79 5.70 0.04 14.48
N ALA A 80 5.87 -1.22 14.88
CA ALA A 80 6.98 -1.68 15.69
C ALA A 80 8.33 -1.61 14.94
N ASN A 81 9.35 -1.17 15.66
CA ASN A 81 10.73 -1.23 15.26
C ASN A 81 11.45 -2.42 15.89
N LYS A 82 12.59 -2.82 15.34
CA LYS A 82 13.38 -3.97 15.85
C LYS A 82 13.89 -3.80 17.28
N ASP A 83 14.04 -2.57 17.75
CA ASP A 83 14.49 -2.25 19.10
C ASP A 83 13.37 -2.19 20.15
N GLY A 84 12.14 -2.56 19.74
CA GLY A 84 10.95 -2.52 20.59
C GLY A 84 10.26 -1.17 20.68
N SER A 85 10.80 -0.13 20.09
CA SER A 85 10.11 1.15 19.91
C SER A 85 9.08 1.04 18.78
N PHE A 86 8.21 2.07 18.64
CA PHE A 86 7.29 2.16 17.52
C PHE A 86 7.46 3.51 16.83
N THR A 87 7.38 3.49 15.51
CA THR A 87 7.21 4.72 14.74
C THR A 87 5.72 5.05 14.72
N GLY A 88 5.35 6.09 15.45
CA GLY A 88 4.03 6.70 15.39
C GLY A 88 3.96 7.61 14.16
N THR A 89 2.87 7.52 13.39
CA THR A 89 2.65 8.38 12.23
C THR A 89 1.26 8.97 12.33
N LEU A 90 1.19 10.29 12.49
CA LEU A 90 -0.06 11.04 12.52
C LEU A 90 -0.40 11.52 11.10
N TYR A 91 -1.56 11.13 10.62
CA TYR A 91 -2.14 11.56 9.34
C TYR A 91 -3.24 12.57 9.58
N LEU A 92 -3.14 13.74 8.94
CA LEU A 92 -4.06 14.87 9.12
C LEU A 92 -4.13 15.70 7.83
N ALA A 93 -5.20 16.45 7.65
CA ALA A 93 -5.32 17.42 6.56
C ALA A 93 -4.16 18.44 6.57
N ASN A 94 -3.71 18.85 5.38
CA ASN A 94 -2.65 19.86 5.26
C ASN A 94 -3.18 21.25 5.59
N GLU A 95 -4.40 21.56 5.14
CA GLU A 95 -5.07 22.86 5.26
C GLU A 95 -6.48 22.70 5.84
N GLY A 96 -7.01 23.74 6.44
CA GLY A 96 -8.35 23.80 7.05
C GLY A 96 -8.32 24.10 8.54
N ASP A 97 -9.48 24.04 9.19
CA ASP A 97 -9.62 24.40 10.60
C ASP A 97 -8.85 23.48 11.54
N LEU A 98 -8.88 22.17 11.27
CA LEU A 98 -8.08 21.16 11.95
C LEU A 98 -7.08 20.57 10.94
N SER A 99 -5.85 21.08 10.96
CA SER A 99 -4.85 20.76 9.93
C SER A 99 -3.42 21.00 10.40
N PHE A 100 -2.46 20.51 9.66
CA PHE A 100 -1.04 20.81 9.92
C PHE A 100 -0.75 22.31 9.84
N SER A 101 -1.40 23.06 8.96
CA SER A 101 -1.21 24.51 8.86
C SER A 101 -1.78 25.27 10.06
N SER A 102 -2.90 24.80 10.64
CA SER A 102 -3.50 25.40 11.81
C SER A 102 -2.76 25.10 13.11
N LEU A 103 -2.07 23.94 13.20
CA LEU A 103 -1.28 23.50 14.36
C LEU A 103 0.14 24.10 14.35
N ASN A 104 0.25 25.42 14.30
CA ASN A 104 1.48 26.18 14.07
C ASN A 104 2.28 26.55 15.32
N SER A 105 2.01 25.94 16.48
CA SER A 105 2.77 26.10 17.73
C SER A 105 2.72 24.85 18.59
N GLU A 106 3.72 24.64 19.46
CA GLU A 106 3.72 23.52 20.41
C GLU A 106 2.48 23.52 21.32
N GLU A 107 1.95 24.70 21.69
CA GLU A 107 0.75 24.83 22.53
C GLU A 107 -0.48 24.26 21.82
N LYS A 108 -0.67 24.59 20.53
CA LYS A 108 -1.78 24.03 19.73
C LYS A 108 -1.66 22.51 19.53
N TRP A 109 -0.42 22.00 19.37
CA TRP A 109 -0.19 20.57 19.34
C TRP A 109 -0.52 19.89 20.66
N ARG A 110 -0.20 20.53 21.78
CA ARG A 110 -0.53 20.05 23.12
C ARG A 110 -2.05 19.96 23.34
N GLN A 111 -2.77 21.02 22.93
CA GLN A 111 -4.22 21.03 22.99
C GLN A 111 -4.84 19.95 22.11
N PHE A 112 -4.42 19.85 20.85
CA PHE A 112 -4.86 18.83 19.89
C PHE A 112 -4.66 17.40 20.40
N LEU A 113 -3.48 17.11 20.96
CA LEU A 113 -3.17 15.78 21.47
C LEU A 113 -4.04 15.43 22.70
N ASN A 114 -4.22 16.37 23.63
CA ASN A 114 -5.09 16.14 24.79
C ASN A 114 -6.57 15.95 24.39
N GLU A 115 -7.03 16.65 23.38
CA GLU A 115 -8.42 16.56 22.93
C GLU A 115 -8.69 15.29 22.13
N HIS A 116 -7.78 14.91 21.23
CA HIS A 116 -8.02 13.84 20.27
C HIS A 116 -7.29 12.54 20.55
N TYR A 117 -6.17 12.56 21.29
CA TYR A 117 -5.28 11.41 21.50
C TYR A 117 -4.88 11.19 22.96
N ALA A 118 -5.74 11.57 23.91
CA ALA A 118 -5.46 11.34 25.33
C ALA A 118 -5.17 9.86 25.67
N ASP A 119 -5.81 8.93 24.95
CA ASP A 119 -5.63 7.48 25.06
C ASP A 119 -4.28 7.00 24.48
N ALA A 120 -3.68 7.74 23.55
CA ALA A 120 -2.39 7.42 22.94
C ALA A 120 -1.19 8.10 23.64
N LEU A 121 -1.43 9.18 24.41
CA LEU A 121 -0.37 9.93 25.08
C LEU A 121 0.54 9.08 26.01
N PRO A 122 0.03 8.05 26.74
CA PRO A 122 0.90 7.17 27.53
C PRO A 122 1.99 6.48 26.70
N PHE A 123 1.72 6.25 25.41
CA PHE A 123 2.67 5.62 24.49
C PHE A 123 3.67 6.62 23.86
N MET A 124 3.52 7.92 24.09
CA MET A 124 4.37 8.98 23.51
C MET A 124 5.27 9.67 24.54
N ASP A 125 5.46 9.09 25.73
CA ASP A 125 6.11 9.74 26.87
C ASP A 125 5.43 11.06 27.32
N GLY A 126 4.14 11.16 27.08
CA GLY A 126 3.32 12.29 27.48
C GLY A 126 3.24 13.42 26.46
N VAL A 127 2.32 14.35 26.72
CA VAL A 127 1.93 15.40 25.78
C VAL A 127 3.07 16.37 25.45
N GLU A 128 3.96 16.68 26.41
CA GLU A 128 5.06 17.63 26.21
C GLU A 128 6.09 17.16 25.17
N LYS A 129 6.48 15.87 25.27
CA LYS A 129 7.41 15.28 24.30
C LYS A 129 6.79 15.11 22.95
N ALA A 130 5.55 14.60 22.90
CA ALA A 130 4.81 14.37 21.66
C ALA A 130 4.57 15.68 20.89
N SER A 131 4.08 16.73 21.57
CA SER A 131 3.83 18.04 20.94
C SER A 131 5.09 18.65 20.36
N LYS A 132 6.21 18.58 21.09
CA LYS A 132 7.48 19.07 20.62
C LYS A 132 8.00 18.32 19.39
N GLN A 133 7.87 16.99 19.36
CA GLN A 133 8.25 16.19 18.20
C GLN A 133 7.37 16.55 16.98
N LEU A 134 6.05 16.53 17.12
CA LEU A 134 5.14 16.82 16.03
C LEU A 134 5.26 18.26 15.51
N TYR A 135 5.57 19.22 16.37
CA TYR A 135 5.85 20.58 15.93
C TYR A 135 7.12 20.67 15.09
N ASN A 136 8.22 20.03 15.53
CA ASN A 136 9.54 20.17 14.89
C ASN A 136 9.77 19.20 13.71
N ASN A 137 9.12 18.03 13.71
CA ASN A 137 9.31 17.05 12.65
C ASN A 137 8.76 17.55 11.31
N PRO A 138 9.41 17.21 10.19
CA PRO A 138 8.98 17.65 8.87
C PRO A 138 7.61 17.09 8.50
N LEU A 139 6.87 17.85 7.70
CA LEU A 139 5.63 17.39 7.08
C LEU A 139 5.97 16.52 5.85
N GLY A 140 5.53 15.28 5.87
CA GLY A 140 5.58 14.39 4.72
C GLY A 140 4.31 14.52 3.87
N MET A 141 4.51 14.53 2.56
CA MET A 141 3.40 14.58 1.59
C MET A 141 2.98 13.17 1.18
N LEU A 142 1.69 12.98 0.97
CA LEU A 142 1.12 11.74 0.47
C LEU A 142 0.69 11.92 -0.97
N GLY A 143 1.08 11.01 -1.85
CA GLY A 143 0.70 11.12 -3.24
C GLY A 143 0.85 9.81 -4.00
N THR A 144 0.12 9.71 -5.10
CA THR A 144 0.18 8.61 -6.05
C THR A 144 0.66 9.13 -7.38
N VAL A 145 1.64 8.46 -7.97
CA VAL A 145 2.12 8.72 -9.32
C VAL A 145 1.64 7.60 -10.23
N LYS A 146 1.05 7.97 -11.38
CA LYS A 146 0.68 7.04 -12.44
C LYS A 146 1.31 7.49 -13.75
N VAL A 147 1.94 6.57 -14.45
CA VAL A 147 2.62 6.84 -15.72
C VAL A 147 2.06 5.93 -16.82
N ALA A 148 1.93 6.47 -18.02
CA ALA A 148 1.63 5.70 -19.21
C ALA A 148 2.28 6.37 -20.45
N PRO A 149 2.89 5.60 -21.35
CA PRO A 149 3.35 4.20 -21.18
C PRO A 149 4.54 4.12 -20.21
N TRP A 150 4.94 2.93 -19.76
CA TRP A 150 6.15 2.75 -18.93
C TRP A 150 7.44 2.64 -19.75
N ARG A 151 7.33 2.68 -21.07
CA ARG A 151 8.47 2.62 -21.99
C ARG A 151 8.33 3.62 -23.14
N VAL A 152 9.46 4.03 -23.72
CA VAL A 152 9.52 4.80 -24.95
C VAL A 152 10.45 4.10 -25.94
N GLY A 153 9.84 3.48 -26.94
CA GLY A 153 10.55 2.65 -27.92
C GLY A 153 11.36 1.52 -27.25
N ASN A 154 12.55 1.28 -27.77
CA ASN A 154 13.51 0.31 -27.23
C ASN A 154 14.61 0.97 -26.37
N ARG A 155 14.44 2.19 -25.90
CA ARG A 155 15.54 2.96 -25.30
C ARG A 155 15.33 3.38 -23.87
N ILE A 156 14.09 3.62 -23.45
CA ILE A 156 13.80 4.19 -22.14
C ILE A 156 12.66 3.41 -21.49
N ALA A 157 12.78 3.10 -20.21
CA ALA A 157 11.70 2.61 -19.38
C ALA A 157 11.79 3.21 -17.97
N VAL A 158 10.68 3.19 -17.23
CA VAL A 158 10.59 3.61 -15.84
C VAL A 158 10.19 2.43 -14.96
N ILE A 159 10.65 2.44 -13.69
CA ILE A 159 10.49 1.34 -12.73
C ILE A 159 10.31 1.90 -11.32
N GLY A 160 9.58 1.17 -10.48
CA GLY A 160 9.33 1.57 -9.10
C GLY A 160 8.63 2.91 -9.00
N ASP A 161 8.94 3.72 -8.00
CA ASP A 161 8.28 5.02 -7.76
C ASP A 161 8.38 6.00 -8.94
N ALA A 162 9.36 5.82 -9.83
CA ALA A 162 9.43 6.62 -11.06
C ALA A 162 8.27 6.30 -12.02
N ALA A 163 7.70 5.10 -11.96
CA ALA A 163 6.56 4.63 -12.74
C ALA A 163 5.23 4.72 -11.97
N HIS A 164 5.23 4.43 -10.66
CA HIS A 164 4.01 4.20 -9.87
C HIS A 164 4.20 4.42 -8.36
N ALA A 165 4.63 5.57 -7.92
CA ALA A 165 4.64 5.86 -6.48
C ALA A 165 3.24 5.70 -5.89
N VAL A 166 3.15 5.07 -4.73
CA VAL A 166 1.87 4.78 -4.05
C VAL A 166 1.90 5.31 -2.62
N VAL A 167 0.72 5.62 -2.08
CA VAL A 167 0.58 5.97 -0.65
C VAL A 167 0.89 4.75 0.23
N PRO A 168 1.42 4.92 1.46
CA PRO A 168 2.06 3.84 2.23
C PRO A 168 1.08 2.87 2.91
N PHE A 169 -0.21 3.04 2.78
CA PHE A 169 -1.21 2.38 3.64
C PHE A 169 -1.35 0.87 3.48
N PHE A 170 -0.81 0.29 2.42
CA PHE A 170 -0.69 -1.17 2.26
C PHE A 170 0.73 -1.70 2.52
N GLY A 171 1.73 -0.81 2.71
CA GLY A 171 3.13 -1.19 2.91
C GLY A 171 3.78 -1.88 1.71
N GLN A 172 3.24 -1.71 0.50
CA GLN A 172 3.64 -2.49 -0.68
C GLN A 172 4.51 -1.74 -1.70
N GLY A 173 4.83 -0.46 -1.48
CA GLY A 173 5.61 0.32 -2.45
C GLY A 173 6.95 -0.33 -2.81
N MET A 174 7.73 -0.72 -1.81
CA MET A 174 9.01 -1.40 -1.99
C MET A 174 8.85 -2.78 -2.64
N ASN A 175 7.88 -3.58 -2.18
CA ASN A 175 7.62 -4.92 -2.73
C ASN A 175 7.23 -4.83 -4.20
N CYS A 176 6.32 -3.92 -4.56
CA CYS A 176 5.91 -3.67 -5.94
C CYS A 176 7.10 -3.27 -6.81
N GLY A 177 7.98 -2.39 -6.31
CA GLY A 177 9.21 -2.01 -7.01
C GLY A 177 10.18 -3.18 -7.22
N PHE A 178 10.33 -4.08 -6.24
CA PHE A 178 11.15 -5.29 -6.41
C PHE A 178 10.53 -6.29 -7.39
N GLU A 179 9.21 -6.43 -7.41
CA GLU A 179 8.53 -7.22 -8.43
C GLU A 179 8.74 -6.66 -9.84
N ASP A 180 8.83 -5.33 -9.98
CA ASP A 180 9.17 -4.68 -11.25
C ASP A 180 10.58 -5.06 -11.69
N VAL A 181 11.57 -5.01 -10.79
CA VAL A 181 12.95 -5.40 -11.07
C VAL A 181 13.00 -6.86 -11.53
N ASP A 182 12.35 -7.75 -10.80
CA ASP A 182 12.30 -9.18 -11.12
C ASP A 182 11.67 -9.45 -12.48
N CYS A 183 10.51 -8.83 -12.75
CA CYS A 183 9.82 -8.96 -14.02
C CYS A 183 10.68 -8.42 -15.18
N LEU A 184 11.25 -7.22 -15.02
CA LEU A 184 12.11 -6.63 -16.06
C LEU A 184 13.33 -7.49 -16.33
N ALA A 185 13.99 -8.01 -15.29
CA ALA A 185 15.14 -8.91 -15.43
C ALA A 185 14.78 -10.21 -16.18
N GLN A 186 13.60 -10.79 -15.89
CA GLN A 186 13.11 -11.98 -16.60
C GLN A 186 12.85 -11.68 -18.08
N GLU A 187 12.16 -10.57 -18.39
CA GLU A 187 11.85 -10.19 -19.76
C GLU A 187 13.12 -9.89 -20.57
N LEU A 188 14.09 -9.19 -19.97
CA LEU A 188 15.38 -8.93 -20.61
C LEU A 188 16.17 -10.21 -20.86
N SER A 189 16.27 -11.11 -19.86
CA SER A 189 17.01 -12.36 -20.02
C SER A 189 16.40 -13.31 -21.05
N THR A 190 15.08 -13.32 -21.16
CA THR A 190 14.32 -14.20 -22.05
C THR A 190 14.29 -13.68 -23.47
N ARG A 191 14.00 -12.38 -23.66
CA ARG A 191 13.74 -11.80 -24.97
C ARG A 191 14.94 -11.07 -25.57
N TRP A 192 15.86 -10.60 -24.74
CA TRP A 192 17.05 -9.83 -25.16
C TRP A 192 18.33 -10.40 -24.55
N PRO A 193 18.69 -11.68 -24.86
CA PRO A 193 19.89 -12.29 -24.32
C PRO A 193 21.14 -11.59 -24.91
N PRO A 194 22.27 -11.53 -24.16
CA PRO A 194 23.48 -10.79 -24.54
C PRO A 194 24.06 -11.14 -25.92
N LYS A 195 23.90 -12.40 -26.35
CA LYS A 195 24.48 -12.88 -27.64
C LYS A 195 23.62 -12.60 -28.86
N ASP A 196 22.29 -12.45 -28.70
CA ASP A 196 21.31 -12.33 -29.79
C ASP A 196 20.38 -11.12 -29.63
N GLY A 197 20.76 -10.16 -28.80
CA GLY A 197 19.94 -9.00 -28.50
C GLY A 197 19.85 -8.02 -29.67
N THR A 198 18.67 -7.88 -30.26
CA THR A 198 18.37 -6.85 -31.27
C THR A 198 17.55 -5.73 -30.64
N PRO A 199 17.54 -4.51 -31.27
CA PRO A 199 16.66 -3.43 -30.79
C PRO A 199 15.19 -3.81 -30.71
N GLN A 200 14.69 -4.64 -31.62
CA GLN A 200 13.31 -5.13 -31.65
C GLN A 200 13.02 -6.09 -30.48
N LYS A 201 13.96 -6.98 -30.17
CA LYS A 201 13.83 -7.89 -29.01
C LYS A 201 13.84 -7.11 -27.69
N LEU A 202 14.67 -6.06 -27.60
CA LEU A 202 14.67 -5.17 -26.43
C LEU A 202 13.33 -4.45 -26.29
N GLU A 203 12.79 -3.93 -27.39
CA GLU A 203 11.46 -3.29 -27.38
C GLU A 203 10.37 -4.24 -26.89
N GLN A 204 10.36 -5.50 -27.38
CA GLN A 204 9.45 -6.53 -26.94
C GLN A 204 9.61 -6.85 -25.44
N ALA A 205 10.83 -6.87 -24.92
CA ALA A 205 11.08 -7.09 -23.50
C ALA A 205 10.50 -5.95 -22.63
N LEU A 206 10.77 -4.71 -23.01
CA LEU A 206 10.24 -3.53 -22.30
C LEU A 206 8.71 -3.43 -22.39
N GLU A 207 8.14 -3.80 -23.53
CA GLU A 207 6.68 -3.85 -23.71
C GLU A 207 6.03 -4.92 -22.83
N SER A 208 6.56 -6.15 -22.86
CA SER A 208 6.07 -7.23 -22.03
C SER A 208 6.14 -6.88 -20.53
N TYR A 209 7.25 -6.30 -20.09
CA TYR A 209 7.39 -5.77 -18.73
C TYR A 209 6.25 -4.78 -18.40
N SER A 210 6.06 -3.76 -19.23
CA SER A 210 5.03 -2.74 -19.03
C SER A 210 3.62 -3.32 -18.95
N LEU A 211 3.28 -4.22 -19.88
CA LEU A 211 1.95 -4.86 -19.94
C LEU A 211 1.67 -5.77 -18.74
N ARG A 212 2.71 -6.43 -18.21
CA ARG A 212 2.57 -7.31 -17.05
C ARG A 212 2.49 -6.55 -15.73
N ARG A 213 3.29 -5.49 -15.58
CA ARG A 213 3.44 -4.82 -14.29
C ARG A 213 2.46 -3.68 -14.06
N LYS A 214 2.20 -2.86 -15.11
CA LYS A 214 1.33 -1.68 -14.95
C LYS A 214 -0.05 -1.98 -14.37
N PRO A 215 -0.80 -3.00 -14.83
CA PRO A 215 -2.11 -3.30 -14.23
C PRO A 215 -2.04 -3.68 -12.74
N ASN A 216 -0.96 -4.35 -12.33
CA ASN A 216 -0.71 -4.71 -10.93
C ASN A 216 -0.36 -3.47 -10.09
N ALA A 217 0.48 -2.58 -10.61
CA ALA A 217 0.82 -1.32 -9.94
C ALA A 217 -0.39 -0.39 -9.79
N ASP A 218 -1.24 -0.30 -10.82
CA ASP A 218 -2.49 0.45 -10.76
C ASP A 218 -3.46 -0.13 -9.69
N ALA A 219 -3.53 -1.46 -9.59
CA ALA A 219 -4.36 -2.15 -8.59
C ALA A 219 -3.87 -1.91 -7.16
N ILE A 220 -2.56 -2.02 -6.89
CA ILE A 220 -2.06 -1.74 -5.54
C ILE A 220 -2.18 -0.25 -5.18
N ALA A 221 -2.05 0.66 -6.14
CA ALA A 221 -2.29 2.08 -5.92
C ALA A 221 -3.75 2.36 -5.51
N GLN A 222 -4.71 1.71 -6.17
CA GLN A 222 -6.13 1.77 -5.81
C GLN A 222 -6.36 1.20 -4.40
N MET A 223 -5.89 -0.02 -4.13
CA MET A 223 -6.06 -0.66 -2.83
C MET A 223 -5.45 0.15 -1.69
N ALA A 224 -4.30 0.81 -1.92
CA ALA A 224 -3.66 1.65 -0.92
C ALA A 224 -4.49 2.90 -0.58
N LEU A 225 -5.16 3.51 -1.55
CA LEU A 225 -6.08 4.63 -1.32
C LEU A 225 -7.36 4.18 -0.59
N GLU A 226 -7.92 3.01 -0.95
CA GLU A 226 -9.05 2.42 -0.23
C GLU A 226 -8.69 2.12 1.22
N ASN A 227 -7.50 1.57 1.46
CA ASN A 227 -7.02 1.26 2.81
C ASN A 227 -6.78 2.52 3.66
N TYR A 228 -6.40 3.65 3.04
CA TYR A 228 -6.35 4.95 3.73
C TYR A 228 -7.71 5.31 4.35
N VAL A 229 -8.78 5.19 3.56
CA VAL A 229 -10.14 5.46 4.03
C VAL A 229 -10.57 4.45 5.10
N GLU A 230 -10.22 3.18 4.92
CA GLU A 230 -10.48 2.10 5.88
C GLU A 230 -9.84 2.42 7.24
N MET A 231 -8.54 2.72 7.26
CA MET A 231 -7.80 3.04 8.49
C MET A 231 -8.31 4.30 9.18
N MET A 232 -8.68 5.31 8.43
CA MET A 232 -9.10 6.60 8.94
C MET A 232 -10.51 6.56 9.56
N ARG A 233 -11.46 5.88 8.90
CA ARG A 233 -12.90 5.91 9.23
C ARG A 233 -13.45 4.55 9.61
N SER A 234 -13.24 3.56 8.76
CA SER A 234 -13.97 2.29 8.83
C SER A 234 -13.59 1.46 10.06
N THR A 235 -12.34 1.53 10.52
CA THR A 235 -11.88 0.82 11.73
C THR A 235 -12.57 1.31 13.00
N GLY A 236 -13.13 2.53 13.00
CA GLY A 236 -13.98 3.07 14.06
C GLY A 236 -15.46 2.67 13.94
N ASP A 237 -15.90 2.18 12.78
CA ASP A 237 -17.30 1.84 12.51
C ASP A 237 -17.64 0.45 13.06
N PRO A 238 -18.66 0.31 13.96
CA PRO A 238 -19.08 -0.99 14.48
C PRO A 238 -19.53 -1.98 13.39
N VAL A 239 -20.22 -1.50 12.35
CA VAL A 239 -20.69 -2.35 11.23
C VAL A 239 -19.50 -2.90 10.45
N PHE A 240 -18.50 -2.08 10.18
CA PHE A 240 -17.28 -2.53 9.53
C PHE A 240 -16.54 -3.56 10.37
N ARG A 241 -16.41 -3.33 11.69
CA ARG A 241 -15.76 -4.29 12.61
C ARG A 241 -16.50 -5.62 12.67
N SER A 242 -17.84 -5.62 12.66
CA SER A 242 -18.63 -6.85 12.58
C SER A 242 -18.34 -7.64 11.31
N ARG A 243 -18.26 -6.96 10.16
CA ARG A 243 -17.87 -7.60 8.88
C ARG A 243 -16.46 -8.17 8.92
N LYS A 244 -15.50 -7.44 9.51
CA LYS A 244 -14.12 -7.92 9.67
C LYS A 244 -14.03 -9.14 10.61
N ALA A 245 -14.87 -9.23 11.62
CA ALA A 245 -14.95 -10.42 12.46
C ALA A 245 -15.46 -11.66 11.68
N ILE A 246 -16.47 -11.48 10.80
CA ILE A 246 -16.95 -12.55 9.90
C ILE A 246 -15.87 -12.93 8.87
N GLU A 247 -15.16 -11.95 8.28
CA GLU A 247 -14.03 -12.21 7.36
C GLU A 247 -12.96 -13.07 8.04
N ALA A 248 -12.58 -12.71 9.28
CA ALA A 248 -11.60 -13.46 10.05
C ALA A 248 -12.11 -14.87 10.46
N ALA A 249 -13.41 -15.04 10.70
CA ALA A 249 -14.01 -16.35 10.96
C ALA A 249 -13.91 -17.25 9.72
N LEU A 250 -14.19 -16.71 8.52
CA LEU A 250 -14.02 -17.45 7.27
C LEU A 250 -12.57 -17.87 7.01
N GLU A 251 -11.59 -17.00 7.28
CA GLU A 251 -10.17 -17.32 7.11
C GLU A 251 -9.68 -18.43 8.07
N ARG A 252 -10.26 -18.51 9.26
CA ARG A 252 -9.89 -19.53 10.27
C ARG A 252 -10.64 -20.84 10.12
N ASP A 253 -11.73 -20.87 9.37
CA ASP A 253 -12.52 -22.09 9.16
C ASP A 253 -11.68 -23.13 8.41
N GLU A 254 -11.66 -24.37 8.90
CA GLU A 254 -10.80 -25.44 8.36
C GLU A 254 -11.12 -25.80 6.90
N GLU A 255 -12.40 -25.74 6.52
CA GLU A 255 -12.86 -26.12 5.17
C GLU A 255 -12.90 -24.89 4.24
N LEU A 256 -13.54 -23.81 4.70
CA LEU A 256 -13.73 -22.60 3.88
C LEU A 256 -12.43 -21.78 3.74
N GLY A 257 -11.63 -21.72 4.79
CA GLY A 257 -10.35 -21.00 4.81
C GLY A 257 -9.31 -21.57 3.85
N ALA A 258 -9.44 -22.84 3.45
CA ALA A 258 -8.59 -23.41 2.40
C ALA A 258 -8.77 -22.70 1.04
N SER A 259 -9.92 -22.08 0.79
CA SER A 259 -10.25 -21.39 -0.47
C SER A 259 -10.60 -19.90 -0.28
N PHE A 260 -10.45 -19.37 0.92
CA PHE A 260 -10.76 -17.98 1.27
C PHE A 260 -9.55 -17.32 1.92
N ARG A 261 -9.14 -16.17 1.41
CA ARG A 261 -8.19 -15.26 2.07
C ARG A 261 -8.65 -13.83 1.88
N SER A 262 -8.63 -13.03 2.94
CA SER A 262 -8.92 -11.61 2.82
C SER A 262 -8.01 -10.92 1.81
N ARG A 263 -8.48 -9.81 1.24
CA ARG A 263 -7.68 -9.00 0.32
C ARG A 263 -6.32 -8.61 0.94
N TYR A 264 -6.33 -8.26 2.22
CA TYR A 264 -5.11 -7.93 2.94
C TYR A 264 -4.13 -9.11 3.00
N ALA A 265 -4.63 -10.30 3.35
CA ALA A 265 -3.80 -11.50 3.42
C ALA A 265 -3.24 -11.91 2.04
N MET A 266 -4.05 -11.82 0.96
CA MET A 266 -3.57 -12.07 -0.41
C MET A 266 -2.43 -11.14 -0.80
N VAL A 267 -2.53 -9.84 -0.47
CA VAL A 267 -1.52 -8.83 -0.82
C VAL A 267 -0.27 -8.96 0.03
N CYS A 268 -0.42 -9.09 1.36
CA CYS A 268 0.73 -9.03 2.28
C CYS A 268 1.46 -10.36 2.43
N TYR A 269 0.77 -11.50 2.27
CA TYR A 269 1.33 -12.83 2.51
C TYR A 269 1.30 -13.74 1.28
N GLY A 270 0.62 -13.35 0.21
CA GLY A 270 0.44 -14.14 -1.01
C GLY A 270 1.30 -13.66 -2.19
N GLY A 271 2.17 -12.67 -2.01
CA GLY A 271 3.00 -12.12 -3.09
C GLY A 271 4.26 -12.93 -3.40
N GLY A 272 4.84 -12.71 -4.58
CA GLY A 272 6.11 -13.26 -4.99
C GLY A 272 6.07 -14.55 -5.83
N ARG A 273 7.19 -15.26 -5.89
CA ARG A 273 7.34 -16.50 -6.69
C ARG A 273 6.88 -17.76 -5.96
N GLN A 274 6.30 -17.64 -4.79
CA GLN A 274 5.82 -18.80 -4.03
C GLN A 274 4.58 -19.41 -4.71
N LYS A 275 4.40 -20.70 -4.54
CA LYS A 275 3.20 -21.40 -4.97
C LYS A 275 2.00 -20.79 -4.22
N GLY A 276 0.97 -20.37 -4.94
CA GLY A 276 -0.17 -19.64 -4.36
C GLY A 276 -0.02 -18.11 -4.28
N ALA A 277 1.05 -17.54 -4.87
CA ALA A 277 1.19 -16.09 -4.97
C ALA A 277 0.08 -15.48 -5.83
N VAL A 278 -0.58 -14.45 -5.30
CA VAL A 278 -1.66 -13.72 -5.96
C VAL A 278 -1.15 -12.36 -6.40
N GLY A 279 -1.27 -12.05 -7.69
CA GLY A 279 -0.92 -10.72 -8.21
C GLY A 279 -1.87 -9.65 -7.65
N TYR A 280 -1.41 -8.39 -7.57
CA TYR A 280 -2.21 -7.29 -7.00
C TYR A 280 -3.55 -7.09 -7.71
N LEU A 281 -3.57 -7.22 -9.05
CA LEU A 281 -4.81 -7.10 -9.83
C LEU A 281 -5.80 -8.22 -9.51
N ASP A 282 -5.31 -9.44 -9.33
CA ASP A 282 -6.14 -10.58 -8.99
C ASP A 282 -6.62 -10.51 -7.53
N ALA A 283 -5.75 -10.06 -6.61
CA ALA A 283 -6.12 -9.79 -5.22
C ALA A 283 -7.19 -8.69 -5.09
N LEU A 284 -7.13 -7.64 -5.93
CA LEU A 284 -8.17 -6.61 -5.98
C LEU A 284 -9.51 -7.23 -6.39
N LYS A 285 -9.57 -7.95 -7.52
CA LYS A 285 -10.81 -8.54 -8.05
C LYS A 285 -11.42 -9.58 -7.12
N LEU A 286 -10.59 -10.50 -6.62
CA LEU A 286 -11.04 -11.52 -5.67
C LEU A 286 -11.50 -10.92 -4.36
N GLY A 287 -10.74 -9.96 -3.83
CA GLY A 287 -11.09 -9.28 -2.59
C GLY A 287 -12.41 -8.53 -2.66
N GLU A 288 -12.75 -7.92 -3.80
CA GLU A 288 -14.06 -7.28 -4.02
C GLU A 288 -15.20 -8.33 -3.99
N ALA A 289 -15.04 -9.45 -4.68
CA ALA A 289 -16.03 -10.52 -4.70
C ALA A 289 -16.22 -11.15 -3.31
N GLN A 290 -15.12 -11.42 -2.60
CA GLN A 290 -15.12 -11.97 -1.25
C GLN A 290 -15.74 -11.01 -0.23
N TRP A 291 -15.44 -9.70 -0.32
CA TRP A 291 -16.03 -8.70 0.55
C TRP A 291 -17.55 -8.61 0.39
N GLY A 292 -18.08 -8.78 -0.83
CA GLY A 292 -19.51 -8.89 -1.08
C GLY A 292 -20.14 -10.07 -0.33
N VAL A 293 -19.49 -11.24 -0.33
CA VAL A 293 -19.94 -12.41 0.44
C VAL A 293 -19.89 -12.14 1.94
N VAL A 294 -18.80 -11.53 2.44
CA VAL A 294 -18.68 -11.15 3.87
C VAL A 294 -19.80 -10.21 4.29
N CYS A 295 -20.15 -9.21 3.47
CA CYS A 295 -21.25 -8.28 3.76
C CYS A 295 -22.58 -9.00 3.92
N ASP A 296 -22.90 -9.95 3.01
CA ASP A 296 -24.14 -10.71 3.06
C ASP A 296 -24.18 -11.67 4.25
N LEU A 297 -23.04 -12.27 4.62
CA LEU A 297 -22.96 -13.16 5.78
C LEU A 297 -23.03 -12.41 7.11
N ALA A 298 -22.60 -11.16 7.14
CA ALA A 298 -22.64 -10.30 8.33
C ALA A 298 -24.01 -9.65 8.58
N GLU A 299 -25.00 -9.86 7.72
CA GLU A 299 -26.37 -9.36 7.94
C GLU A 299 -26.95 -9.89 9.25
N GLY A 300 -27.34 -8.96 10.13
CA GLY A 300 -27.88 -9.28 11.47
C GLY A 300 -26.82 -9.55 12.53
N PHE A 301 -25.54 -9.58 12.21
CA PHE A 301 -24.44 -9.67 13.15
C PHE A 301 -23.99 -8.29 13.62
N SER A 302 -23.92 -8.07 14.92
CA SER A 302 -23.48 -6.80 15.54
C SER A 302 -22.27 -6.95 16.47
N GLY A 303 -21.74 -8.18 16.63
CA GLY A 303 -20.54 -8.45 17.39
C GLY A 303 -19.26 -7.98 16.67
N SER A 304 -18.17 -7.87 17.40
CA SER A 304 -16.84 -7.61 16.84
C SER A 304 -15.79 -8.60 17.35
N ASP A 305 -16.22 -9.55 18.14
CA ASP A 305 -15.38 -10.61 18.69
C ASP A 305 -15.31 -11.81 17.74
N ALA A 306 -14.13 -12.42 17.68
CA ALA A 306 -13.85 -13.52 16.80
C ALA A 306 -14.64 -14.79 17.13
N GLN A 307 -14.87 -15.09 18.43
CA GLN A 307 -15.61 -16.27 18.87
C GLN A 307 -17.12 -16.12 18.60
N GLU A 308 -17.65 -14.90 18.81
CA GLU A 308 -19.03 -14.58 18.46
C GLU A 308 -19.27 -14.73 16.96
N ALA A 309 -18.33 -14.28 16.13
CA ALA A 309 -18.40 -14.42 14.68
C ALA A 309 -18.35 -15.89 14.23
N ASP A 310 -17.48 -16.72 14.83
CA ASP A 310 -17.39 -18.15 14.55
C ASP A 310 -18.70 -18.88 14.89
N ALA A 311 -19.35 -18.50 16.01
CA ALA A 311 -20.63 -19.07 16.44
C ALA A 311 -21.82 -18.60 15.56
N PHE A 312 -21.74 -17.37 15.02
CA PHE A 312 -22.77 -16.79 14.15
C PHE A 312 -22.71 -17.32 12.71
N LEU A 313 -21.50 -17.67 12.23
CA LEU A 313 -21.26 -18.03 10.84
C LEU A 313 -22.04 -19.27 10.39
N ASP A 314 -23.00 -19.08 9.49
CA ASP A 314 -23.66 -20.18 8.74
C ASP A 314 -22.72 -20.70 7.65
N ARG A 315 -21.99 -21.77 7.94
CA ARG A 315 -21.02 -22.42 7.04
C ARG A 315 -21.67 -22.92 5.74
N GLY A 316 -22.90 -23.43 5.81
CA GLY A 316 -23.62 -23.88 4.62
C GLY A 316 -24.00 -22.73 3.69
N ARG A 317 -24.43 -21.59 4.23
CA ARG A 317 -24.68 -20.37 3.46
C ARG A 317 -23.38 -19.81 2.90
N ALA A 318 -22.32 -19.81 3.70
CA ALA A 318 -21.00 -19.32 3.28
C ALA A 318 -20.44 -20.12 2.10
N ALA A 319 -20.46 -21.46 2.18
CA ALA A 319 -20.02 -22.34 1.10
C ALA A 319 -20.78 -22.06 -0.21
N ARG A 320 -22.12 -21.95 -0.17
CA ARG A 320 -22.93 -21.63 -1.35
C ARG A 320 -22.57 -20.28 -1.97
N LEU A 321 -22.42 -19.23 -1.16
CA LEU A 321 -22.07 -17.90 -1.66
C LEU A 321 -20.66 -17.86 -2.26
N LEU A 322 -19.69 -18.54 -1.66
CA LEU A 322 -18.35 -18.68 -2.22
C LEU A 322 -18.36 -19.47 -3.54
N GLU A 323 -19.10 -20.57 -3.61
CA GLU A 323 -19.27 -21.37 -4.84
C GLU A 323 -19.92 -20.56 -5.98
N GLU A 324 -20.90 -19.74 -5.66
CA GLU A 324 -21.61 -18.94 -6.66
C GLU A 324 -20.81 -17.74 -7.17
N ARG A 325 -20.04 -17.06 -6.29
CA ARG A 325 -19.49 -15.74 -6.59
C ARG A 325 -17.96 -15.65 -6.61
N VAL A 326 -17.26 -16.53 -5.87
CA VAL A 326 -15.80 -16.42 -5.68
C VAL A 326 -15.06 -17.52 -6.43
N TRP A 327 -15.41 -18.79 -6.27
CA TRP A 327 -14.67 -19.89 -6.88
C TRP A 327 -14.67 -19.87 -8.43
N PRO A 328 -15.72 -19.46 -9.12
CA PRO A 328 -15.65 -19.30 -10.58
C PRO A 328 -14.62 -18.24 -10.99
N LEU A 329 -14.52 -17.15 -10.24
CA LEU A 329 -13.54 -16.09 -10.48
C LEU A 329 -12.12 -16.57 -10.18
N GLN A 330 -11.88 -17.28 -9.07
CA GLN A 330 -10.59 -17.91 -8.76
C GLN A 330 -10.11 -18.80 -9.89
N LYS A 331 -11.01 -19.66 -10.39
CA LYS A 331 -10.72 -20.55 -11.52
C LYS A 331 -10.39 -19.78 -12.81
N GLN A 332 -11.15 -18.72 -13.10
CA GLN A 332 -10.90 -17.87 -14.26
C GLN A 332 -9.55 -17.17 -14.19
N LEU A 333 -9.13 -16.71 -13.01
CA LEU A 333 -7.86 -16.04 -12.75
C LEU A 333 -6.69 -17.03 -12.60
N GLY A 334 -6.96 -18.33 -12.48
CA GLY A 334 -5.92 -19.34 -12.21
C GLY A 334 -5.32 -19.24 -10.81
N VAL A 335 -6.06 -18.67 -9.86
CA VAL A 335 -5.61 -18.47 -8.47
C VAL A 335 -6.00 -19.69 -7.63
N ASP A 336 -5.01 -20.28 -6.97
CA ASP A 336 -5.19 -21.35 -5.98
C ASP A 336 -4.81 -20.82 -4.61
N LEU A 337 -5.79 -20.67 -3.72
CA LEU A 337 -5.58 -20.20 -2.35
C LEU A 337 -5.31 -21.33 -1.35
N ALA A 338 -5.51 -22.61 -1.78
CA ALA A 338 -5.38 -23.79 -0.93
C ALA A 338 -3.92 -24.21 -0.66
N THR A 339 -2.96 -23.47 -1.18
CA THR A 339 -1.52 -23.73 -1.04
C THR A 339 -0.83 -22.61 -0.29
#